data_e6addc5f688cb283bfaf733c7f6d10fb
#
_entry.id   e6addc5f688cb283bfaf733c7f6d10fb
#
_cell.length_a   1.000
_cell.length_b   1.000
_cell.length_c   1.000
_cell.angle_alpha   90.00
_cell.angle_beta   90.00
_cell.angle_gamma   90.00
#
_symmetry.space_group_name_H-M   'P 1'
#
loop_
_entity.id
_entity.type
_entity.pdbx_description
1 polymer ?
#
loop_
_entity_poly.entity_id
_entity_poly.type
_entity_poly.pdbx_seq_one_letter_code
_entity_poly.pdbx_strand_id
1 'polypeptide(L)'
;MADSARFDQEQIDRTLHDGSTDANFADKFVGDETVRRIATALTNDCRKKRLMLDRNCIGADGAAALGQMLKVNNSITSLSLEWNGIGTFEQGTQKLSEGLETNASLTSLVLCNNNVSAKGAECLSRALKTNNTLTELDLRWNELGNDGARAILDGLETNRALASVKLSGNKARQRIDVFLMENIAAKVSDRQSGALNRTALRDDLHISRGKAEQLEARLRRQAVEEESRKQLDLEKEESWREELAAVKQESARNRLDFERQMRSSADQMAKLEEDLIHERSRAAEARERLARESERREMTQGDLDKTKQQTFLETRRDLSRQVERLQEALGNAKE
;
A
#
# COMPACT_ATOMS: atom_id res chain seq x y z
N MET A 1 -9.83 6.72 -11.57
CA MET A 1 -9.03 6.28 -10.42
C MET A 1 -8.91 7.48 -9.52
N ALA A 2 -9.55 7.40 -8.36
CA ALA A 2 -9.62 8.50 -7.43
C ALA A 2 -8.20 8.87 -6.99
N ASP A 3 -7.90 10.14 -7.08
CA ASP A 3 -6.74 10.78 -6.48
C ASP A 3 -6.83 10.53 -4.97
N SER A 4 -6.16 9.46 -4.50
CA SER A 4 -5.97 9.26 -3.08
C SER A 4 -5.18 10.47 -2.62
N ALA A 5 -5.80 11.31 -1.82
CA ALA A 5 -5.23 12.55 -1.29
C ALA A 5 -3.83 12.23 -0.74
N ARG A 6 -2.80 12.50 -1.53
CA ARG A 6 -1.42 12.43 -1.08
C ARG A 6 -1.32 13.37 0.10
N PHE A 7 -0.99 12.81 1.26
CA PHE A 7 -0.69 13.61 2.44
C PHE A 7 0.38 14.62 2.04
N ASP A 8 0.00 15.89 1.91
CA ASP A 8 0.83 16.91 1.30
C ASP A 8 1.90 17.45 2.28
N GLN A 9 2.85 18.20 1.77
CA GLN A 9 3.92 18.75 2.60
C GLN A 9 3.37 19.73 3.65
N GLU A 10 2.33 20.47 3.33
CA GLU A 10 1.72 21.42 4.27
C GLU A 10 1.09 20.72 5.48
N GLN A 11 0.46 19.56 5.26
CA GLN A 11 -0.09 18.75 6.35
C GLN A 11 1.01 18.17 7.25
N ILE A 12 2.13 17.73 6.65
CA ILE A 12 3.30 17.29 7.42
C ILE A 12 3.83 18.45 8.26
N ASP A 13 4.08 19.59 7.64
CA ASP A 13 4.62 20.77 8.31
C ASP A 13 3.70 21.28 9.41
N ARG A 14 2.39 21.27 9.19
CA ARG A 14 1.39 21.62 10.20
C ARG A 14 1.46 20.70 11.42
N THR A 15 1.53 19.39 11.21
CA THR A 15 1.64 18.40 12.30
C THR A 15 2.97 18.52 13.05
N LEU A 16 4.06 18.82 12.34
CA LEU A 16 5.37 18.94 12.97
C LEU A 16 5.57 20.29 13.69
N HIS A 17 4.83 21.34 13.32
CA HIS A 17 4.97 22.69 13.89
C HIS A 17 3.77 23.14 14.74
N ASP A 18 2.91 22.21 15.15
CA ASP A 18 1.70 22.48 15.97
C ASP A 18 1.97 22.87 17.43
N GLY A 19 3.22 22.95 17.84
CA GLY A 19 3.62 23.22 19.22
C GLY A 19 3.55 22.01 20.16
N SER A 20 2.98 20.87 19.73
CA SER A 20 2.91 19.62 20.49
C SER A 20 4.26 18.90 20.49
N THR A 21 4.52 18.09 21.52
CA THR A 21 5.63 17.13 21.56
C THR A 21 5.33 15.86 20.78
N ASP A 22 4.12 15.69 20.30
CA ASP A 22 3.64 14.51 19.57
C ASP A 22 3.51 14.82 18.10
N ALA A 23 3.92 13.90 17.26
CA ALA A 23 3.69 13.91 15.83
C ALA A 23 2.75 12.74 15.48
N ASN A 24 1.47 13.04 15.29
CA ASN A 24 0.45 12.03 15.05
C ASN A 24 0.05 11.96 13.56
N PHE A 25 0.47 10.89 12.92
CA PHE A 25 0.14 10.52 11.56
C PHE A 25 -0.62 9.20 11.46
N ALA A 26 -1.22 8.72 12.56
CA ALA A 26 -1.98 7.48 12.58
C ALA A 26 -3.24 7.58 11.69
N ASP A 27 -3.61 6.48 11.02
CA ASP A 27 -4.81 6.39 10.16
C ASP A 27 -4.85 7.42 9.01
N LYS A 28 -3.70 7.77 8.44
CA LYS A 28 -3.59 8.79 7.37
C LYS A 28 -3.22 8.23 6.00
N PHE A 29 -3.21 6.89 5.84
CA PHE A 29 -2.80 6.22 4.59
C PHE A 29 -1.40 6.66 4.11
N VAL A 30 -0.51 6.94 5.07
CA VAL A 30 0.86 7.37 4.82
C VAL A 30 1.65 6.18 4.26
N GLY A 31 2.15 6.31 3.03
CA GLY A 31 3.04 5.33 2.40
C GLY A 31 4.52 5.69 2.60
N ASP A 32 5.40 4.86 2.05
CA ASP A 32 6.85 4.95 2.21
C ASP A 32 7.43 6.32 1.82
N GLU A 33 6.94 6.91 0.73
CA GLU A 33 7.42 8.21 0.25
C GLU A 33 7.09 9.33 1.24
N THR A 34 5.88 9.33 1.79
CA THR A 34 5.47 10.31 2.79
C THR A 34 6.25 10.12 4.09
N VAL A 35 6.46 8.87 4.52
CA VAL A 35 7.30 8.54 5.70
C VAL A 35 8.73 9.03 5.51
N ARG A 36 9.30 8.90 4.31
CA ARG A 36 10.65 9.43 4.00
C ARG A 36 10.72 10.94 4.21
N ARG A 37 9.70 11.68 3.79
CA ARG A 37 9.61 13.14 4.02
C ARG A 37 9.48 13.47 5.51
N ILE A 38 8.62 12.76 6.24
CA ILE A 38 8.46 12.91 7.70
C ILE A 38 9.78 12.60 8.42
N ALA A 39 10.44 11.50 8.09
CA ALA A 39 11.71 11.10 8.67
C ALA A 39 12.81 12.13 8.40
N THR A 40 12.88 12.67 7.18
CA THR A 40 13.83 13.72 6.82
C THR A 40 13.58 14.98 7.65
N ALA A 41 12.36 15.42 7.81
CA ALA A 41 12.00 16.59 8.61
C ALA A 41 12.33 16.39 10.10
N LEU A 42 12.15 15.16 10.61
CA LEU A 42 12.42 14.82 12.01
C LEU A 42 13.89 14.53 12.30
N THR A 43 14.75 14.34 11.29
CA THR A 43 16.15 13.94 11.51
C THR A 43 16.88 14.85 12.49
N ASN A 44 16.68 16.16 12.40
CA ASN A 44 17.29 17.16 13.28
C ASN A 44 16.28 17.88 14.20
N ASP A 45 15.03 17.40 14.26
CA ASP A 45 14.04 17.99 15.16
C ASP A 45 14.32 17.55 16.59
N CYS A 46 14.35 18.50 17.52
CA CYS A 46 14.56 18.24 18.95
C CYS A 46 13.30 18.40 19.80
N ARG A 47 12.16 18.77 19.20
CA ARG A 47 10.91 19.08 19.90
C ARG A 47 10.00 17.88 20.04
N LYS A 48 9.88 17.09 18.94
CA LYS A 48 9.01 15.93 18.93
C LYS A 48 9.60 14.79 19.74
N LYS A 49 8.77 14.22 20.62
CA LYS A 49 9.10 13.11 21.52
C LYS A 49 8.41 11.82 21.14
N ARG A 50 7.18 11.91 20.62
CA ARG A 50 6.39 10.76 20.20
C ARG A 50 6.05 10.87 18.71
N LEU A 51 6.31 9.80 17.97
CA LEU A 51 5.93 9.65 16.58
C LEU A 51 4.95 8.49 16.45
N MET A 52 3.72 8.78 16.05
CA MET A 52 2.67 7.80 15.84
C MET A 52 2.38 7.68 14.36
N LEU A 53 2.60 6.50 13.82
CA LEU A 53 2.44 6.15 12.42
C LEU A 53 1.58 4.88 12.25
N ASP A 54 0.71 4.61 13.23
CA ASP A 54 -0.10 3.43 13.27
C ASP A 54 -1.09 3.37 12.11
N ARG A 55 -1.45 2.16 11.65
CA ARG A 55 -2.46 1.90 10.61
C ARG A 55 -2.23 2.70 9.33
N ASN A 56 -1.03 2.54 8.79
CA ASN A 56 -0.61 3.14 7.55
C ASN A 56 -0.13 2.05 6.54
N CYS A 57 0.38 2.47 5.41
CA CYS A 57 0.88 1.57 4.37
C CYS A 57 2.42 1.60 4.30
N ILE A 58 3.07 1.57 5.47
CA ILE A 58 4.51 1.69 5.58
C ILE A 58 5.14 0.32 5.34
N GLY A 59 5.99 0.23 4.33
CA GLY A 59 6.75 -0.95 3.96
C GLY A 59 8.23 -0.85 4.32
N ALA A 60 9.05 -1.57 3.55
CA ALA A 60 10.50 -1.66 3.80
C ALA A 60 11.23 -0.33 3.57
N ASP A 61 10.83 0.45 2.55
CA ASP A 61 11.50 1.72 2.23
C ASP A 61 11.20 2.79 3.27
N GLY A 62 9.95 2.86 3.77
CA GLY A 62 9.59 3.74 4.88
C GLY A 62 10.30 3.35 6.17
N ALA A 63 10.38 2.05 6.48
CA ALA A 63 11.16 1.54 7.60
C ALA A 63 12.65 1.90 7.50
N ALA A 64 13.22 1.84 6.29
CA ALA A 64 14.61 2.25 6.06
C ALA A 64 14.81 3.75 6.31
N ALA A 65 13.87 4.59 5.88
CA ALA A 65 13.92 6.03 6.15
C ALA A 65 13.83 6.33 7.66
N LEU A 66 12.95 5.64 8.38
CA LEU A 66 12.85 5.76 9.85
C LEU A 66 14.15 5.26 10.53
N GLY A 67 14.74 4.17 10.07
CA GLY A 67 16.02 3.68 10.56
C GLY A 67 17.14 4.71 10.38
N GLN A 68 17.21 5.38 9.23
CA GLN A 68 18.18 6.46 9.01
C GLN A 68 17.91 7.67 9.91
N MET A 69 16.67 8.06 10.07
CA MET A 69 16.28 9.12 11.03
C MET A 69 16.73 8.76 12.45
N LEU A 70 16.48 7.54 12.91
CA LEU A 70 16.85 7.09 14.26
C LEU A 70 18.36 7.12 14.52
N LYS A 71 19.22 6.95 13.51
CA LYS A 71 20.69 7.06 13.67
C LYS A 71 21.13 8.46 14.08
N VAL A 72 20.36 9.47 13.78
CA VAL A 72 20.72 10.89 14.00
C VAL A 72 19.83 11.56 15.05
N ASN A 73 18.53 11.30 15.00
CA ASN A 73 17.57 11.92 15.91
C ASN A 73 17.73 11.40 17.34
N ASN A 74 17.92 12.35 18.28
CA ASN A 74 18.07 12.09 19.71
C ASN A 74 16.92 12.68 20.52
N SER A 75 15.79 13.01 19.91
CA SER A 75 14.63 13.60 20.57
C SER A 75 13.46 12.64 20.71
N ILE A 76 13.25 11.78 19.71
CA ILE A 76 12.15 10.82 19.70
C ILE A 76 12.41 9.73 20.75
N THR A 77 11.48 9.62 21.69
CA THR A 77 11.53 8.62 22.77
C THR A 77 10.53 7.50 22.57
N SER A 78 9.49 7.73 21.77
CA SER A 78 8.46 6.73 21.49
C SER A 78 8.14 6.71 19.99
N LEU A 79 8.18 5.52 19.37
CA LEU A 79 7.82 5.29 17.99
C LEU A 79 6.77 4.18 17.93
N SER A 80 5.58 4.52 17.42
CA SER A 80 4.51 3.56 17.18
C SER A 80 4.30 3.37 15.69
N LEU A 81 4.34 2.10 15.26
CA LEU A 81 4.23 1.63 13.89
C LEU A 81 3.20 0.51 13.76
N GLU A 82 2.25 0.42 14.70
CA GLU A 82 1.26 -0.66 14.74
C GLU A 82 0.47 -0.73 13.41
N TRP A 83 0.14 -1.93 12.96
CA TRP A 83 -0.62 -2.15 11.72
C TRP A 83 0.02 -1.52 10.47
N ASN A 84 1.25 -1.92 10.18
CA ASN A 84 1.97 -1.57 8.96
C ASN A 84 2.54 -2.82 8.28
N GLY A 85 3.35 -2.65 7.26
CA GLY A 85 3.98 -3.73 6.50
C GLY A 85 5.51 -3.78 6.63
N ILE A 86 6.06 -3.35 7.77
CA ILE A 86 7.51 -3.19 7.99
C ILE A 86 8.29 -4.48 7.72
N GLY A 87 7.75 -5.62 8.15
CA GLY A 87 8.39 -6.93 8.04
C GLY A 87 7.97 -7.73 6.79
N THR A 88 7.13 -7.18 5.91
CA THR A 88 6.73 -7.86 4.67
C THR A 88 7.93 -8.23 3.82
N PHE A 89 8.95 -7.39 3.82
CA PHE A 89 10.28 -7.67 3.30
C PHE A 89 11.30 -7.54 4.43
N GLU A 90 12.20 -8.53 4.57
CA GLU A 90 13.20 -8.59 5.64
C GLU A 90 14.03 -7.30 5.78
N GLN A 91 14.30 -6.63 4.67
CA GLN A 91 15.05 -5.38 4.62
C GLN A 91 14.41 -4.27 5.47
N GLY A 92 13.09 -4.21 5.59
CA GLY A 92 12.42 -3.18 6.40
C GLY A 92 12.79 -3.28 7.87
N THR A 93 12.62 -4.46 8.46
CA THR A 93 13.00 -4.70 9.86
C THR A 93 14.51 -4.59 10.06
N GLN A 94 15.31 -5.05 9.09
CA GLN A 94 16.78 -4.95 9.16
C GLN A 94 17.20 -3.47 9.23
N LYS A 95 16.72 -2.61 8.33
CA LYS A 95 17.10 -1.20 8.28
C LYS A 95 16.63 -0.41 9.51
N LEU A 96 15.45 -0.72 10.01
CA LEU A 96 14.97 -0.14 11.26
C LEU A 96 15.86 -0.57 12.45
N SER A 97 16.26 -1.85 12.50
CA SER A 97 17.16 -2.38 13.53
C SER A 97 18.54 -1.72 13.50
N GLU A 98 19.12 -1.50 12.30
CA GLU A 98 20.38 -0.75 12.13
C GLU A 98 20.30 0.67 12.72
N GLY A 99 19.13 1.33 12.59
CA GLY A 99 18.89 2.62 13.23
C GLY A 99 18.84 2.52 14.75
N LEU A 100 18.21 1.48 15.26
CA LEU A 100 18.06 1.23 16.68
C LEU A 100 19.40 0.91 17.38
N GLU A 101 20.32 0.22 16.70
CA GLU A 101 21.66 -0.13 17.24
C GLU A 101 22.41 1.07 17.80
N THR A 102 22.31 2.22 17.14
CA THR A 102 23.04 3.43 17.48
C THR A 102 22.19 4.50 18.16
N ASN A 103 20.86 4.33 18.14
CA ASN A 103 19.96 5.31 18.76
C ASN A 103 20.06 5.27 20.28
N ALA A 104 20.20 6.45 20.88
CA ALA A 104 20.35 6.64 22.34
C ALA A 104 19.17 7.41 22.97
N SER A 105 18.03 7.52 22.29
CA SER A 105 16.87 8.28 22.78
C SER A 105 15.57 7.47 22.84
N LEU A 106 15.39 6.50 21.93
CA LEU A 106 14.16 5.74 21.84
C LEU A 106 14.02 4.76 23.01
N THR A 107 12.98 4.94 23.79
CA THR A 107 12.67 4.08 24.96
C THR A 107 11.51 3.11 24.70
N SER A 108 10.60 3.45 23.79
CA SER A 108 9.45 2.61 23.45
C SER A 108 9.32 2.44 21.94
N LEU A 109 9.25 1.19 21.47
CA LEU A 109 9.05 0.81 20.07
C LEU A 109 7.86 -0.16 19.96
N VAL A 110 6.83 0.23 19.21
CA VAL A 110 5.66 -0.60 18.93
C VAL A 110 5.70 -1.05 17.47
N LEU A 111 5.81 -2.36 17.26
CA LEU A 111 5.82 -3.05 15.96
C LEU A 111 4.70 -4.10 15.88
N CYS A 112 3.61 -3.90 16.63
CA CYS A 112 2.46 -4.81 16.61
C CYS A 112 1.85 -4.89 15.21
N ASN A 113 1.48 -6.11 14.73
CA ASN A 113 0.87 -6.30 13.41
C ASN A 113 1.71 -5.75 12.23
N ASN A 114 2.96 -6.19 12.12
CA ASN A 114 3.89 -5.72 11.08
C ASN A 114 4.50 -6.80 10.20
N ASN A 115 4.03 -8.04 10.28
CA ASN A 115 4.56 -9.18 9.54
C ASN A 115 6.06 -9.46 9.80
N VAL A 116 6.58 -9.08 10.98
CA VAL A 116 7.97 -9.32 11.34
C VAL A 116 8.23 -10.83 11.41
N SER A 117 9.14 -11.33 10.59
CA SER A 117 9.54 -12.73 10.52
C SER A 117 10.58 -13.11 11.58
N ALA A 118 10.93 -14.40 11.68
CA ALA A 118 12.04 -14.85 12.50
C ALA A 118 13.35 -14.13 12.16
N LYS A 119 13.60 -13.91 10.86
CA LYS A 119 14.78 -13.18 10.38
C LYS A 119 14.77 -11.70 10.80
N GLY A 120 13.62 -11.08 10.76
CA GLY A 120 13.43 -9.72 11.31
C GLY A 120 13.73 -9.67 12.81
N ALA A 121 13.30 -10.70 13.57
CA ALA A 121 13.61 -10.82 14.99
C ALA A 121 15.11 -11.00 15.26
N GLU A 122 15.86 -11.72 14.41
CA GLU A 122 17.32 -11.80 14.47
C GLU A 122 18.00 -10.43 14.31
N CYS A 123 17.49 -9.60 13.40
CA CYS A 123 17.99 -8.23 13.24
C CYS A 123 17.73 -7.38 14.48
N LEU A 124 16.51 -7.45 15.04
CA LEU A 124 16.18 -6.78 16.30
C LEU A 124 17.03 -7.28 17.46
N SER A 125 17.28 -8.59 17.55
CA SER A 125 18.15 -9.19 18.56
C SER A 125 19.56 -8.61 18.52
N ARG A 126 20.14 -8.44 17.32
CA ARG A 126 21.46 -7.79 17.18
C ARG A 126 21.44 -6.36 17.69
N ALA A 127 20.42 -5.58 17.32
CA ALA A 127 20.27 -4.23 17.81
C ALA A 127 20.12 -4.18 19.34
N LEU A 128 19.35 -5.10 19.92
CA LEU A 128 19.17 -5.18 21.36
C LEU A 128 20.48 -5.50 22.13
N LYS A 129 21.42 -6.22 21.53
CA LYS A 129 22.72 -6.52 22.18
C LYS A 129 23.55 -5.26 22.45
N THR A 130 23.38 -4.22 21.64
CA THR A 130 24.13 -2.96 21.73
C THR A 130 23.31 -1.80 22.29
N ASN A 131 22.01 -1.78 22.00
CA ASN A 131 21.12 -0.72 22.46
C ASN A 131 20.84 -0.84 23.96
N ASN A 132 21.13 0.24 24.70
CA ASN A 132 20.94 0.33 26.15
C ASN A 132 19.88 1.38 26.54
N THR A 133 19.04 1.82 25.62
CA THR A 133 18.02 2.87 25.86
C THR A 133 16.60 2.36 25.70
N LEU A 134 16.38 1.39 24.80
CA LEU A 134 15.05 0.81 24.60
C LEU A 134 14.63 0.03 25.84
N THR A 135 13.52 0.43 26.46
CA THR A 135 12.94 -0.20 27.66
C THR A 135 11.69 -1.01 27.34
N GLU A 136 10.98 -0.66 26.26
CA GLU A 136 9.75 -1.32 25.85
C GLU A 136 9.80 -1.71 24.37
N LEU A 137 9.47 -2.97 24.08
CA LEU A 137 9.36 -3.50 22.73
C LEU A 137 8.06 -4.31 22.59
N ASP A 138 7.18 -3.88 21.71
CA ASP A 138 5.95 -4.59 21.39
C ASP A 138 6.04 -5.23 20.00
N LEU A 139 6.08 -6.56 19.98
CA LEU A 139 6.14 -7.39 18.78
C LEU A 139 4.90 -8.30 18.66
N ARG A 140 3.81 -7.97 19.31
CA ARG A 140 2.57 -8.77 19.24
C ARG A 140 2.09 -8.87 17.79
N TRP A 141 1.38 -9.96 17.51
CA TRP A 141 0.71 -10.17 16.23
C TRP A 141 1.66 -10.06 15.01
N ASN A 142 2.82 -10.69 15.12
CA ASN A 142 3.80 -10.82 14.04
C ASN A 142 4.00 -12.30 13.66
N GLU A 143 4.99 -12.61 12.86
CA GLU A 143 5.28 -13.95 12.33
C GLU A 143 6.59 -14.52 12.86
N LEU A 144 6.96 -14.22 14.13
CA LEU A 144 8.25 -14.59 14.69
C LEU A 144 8.47 -16.10 14.79
N GLY A 145 7.45 -16.86 15.19
CA GLY A 145 7.60 -18.28 15.52
C GLY A 145 8.61 -18.53 16.63
N ASN A 146 8.98 -19.81 16.81
CA ASN A 146 9.94 -20.20 17.85
C ASN A 146 11.34 -19.66 17.60
N ASP A 147 11.78 -19.64 16.34
CA ASP A 147 13.14 -19.19 16.00
C ASP A 147 13.30 -17.68 16.25
N GLY A 148 12.28 -16.87 15.88
CA GLY A 148 12.28 -15.45 16.21
C GLY A 148 12.24 -15.18 17.70
N ALA A 149 11.44 -15.94 18.47
CA ALA A 149 11.40 -15.81 19.91
C ALA A 149 12.75 -16.20 20.58
N ARG A 150 13.43 -17.25 20.06
CA ARG A 150 14.79 -17.61 20.48
C ARG A 150 15.80 -16.51 20.18
N ALA A 151 15.68 -15.89 18.99
CA ALA A 151 16.53 -14.76 18.64
C ALA A 151 16.35 -13.59 19.62
N ILE A 152 15.10 -13.24 19.97
CA ILE A 152 14.84 -12.20 20.97
C ILE A 152 15.42 -12.58 22.33
N LEU A 153 15.27 -13.85 22.79
CA LEU A 153 15.86 -14.33 24.04
C LEU A 153 17.39 -14.18 24.05
N ASP A 154 18.06 -14.52 22.94
CA ASP A 154 19.50 -14.34 22.76
C ASP A 154 19.91 -12.86 22.85
N GLY A 155 19.16 -11.96 22.22
CA GLY A 155 19.35 -10.51 22.41
C GLY A 155 19.24 -10.06 23.87
N LEU A 156 18.30 -10.66 24.60
CA LEU A 156 18.09 -10.38 26.02
C LEU A 156 19.20 -10.93 26.92
N GLU A 157 20.07 -11.81 26.47
CA GLU A 157 21.17 -12.33 27.31
C GLU A 157 22.15 -11.22 27.73
N THR A 158 22.44 -10.33 26.82
CA THR A 158 23.39 -9.22 27.06
C THR A 158 22.70 -7.90 27.34
N ASN A 159 21.51 -7.67 26.77
CA ASN A 159 20.76 -6.44 27.01
C ASN A 159 20.36 -6.32 28.49
N ARG A 160 20.47 -5.14 29.07
CA ARG A 160 20.08 -4.83 30.46
C ARG A 160 19.04 -3.73 30.56
N ALA A 161 18.72 -3.05 29.46
CA ALA A 161 17.81 -1.91 29.44
C ALA A 161 16.35 -2.34 29.25
N LEU A 162 16.11 -3.36 28.43
CA LEU A 162 14.76 -3.74 28.03
C LEU A 162 13.98 -4.34 29.21
N ALA A 163 12.96 -3.63 29.67
CA ALA A 163 12.14 -3.96 30.83
C ALA A 163 10.76 -4.52 30.46
N SER A 164 10.34 -4.41 29.20
CA SER A 164 9.08 -4.95 28.72
C SER A 164 9.22 -5.47 27.30
N VAL A 165 8.82 -6.73 27.08
CA VAL A 165 8.71 -7.35 25.76
C VAL A 165 7.35 -8.02 25.64
N LYS A 166 6.60 -7.67 24.60
CA LYS A 166 5.30 -8.27 24.31
C LYS A 166 5.38 -9.10 23.03
N LEU A 167 5.06 -10.40 23.13
CA LEU A 167 5.19 -11.37 22.03
C LEU A 167 3.90 -12.14 21.74
N SER A 168 2.79 -11.86 22.42
CA SER A 168 1.53 -12.58 22.19
C SER A 168 1.05 -12.45 20.73
N GLY A 169 0.30 -13.43 20.25
CA GLY A 169 -0.24 -13.41 18.88
C GLY A 169 0.74 -13.74 17.76
N ASN A 170 1.99 -14.10 18.08
CA ASN A 170 2.97 -14.50 17.06
C ASN A 170 2.73 -15.95 16.60
N LYS A 171 1.77 -16.09 15.69
CA LYS A 171 1.38 -17.38 15.09
C LYS A 171 2.03 -17.52 13.69
N ALA A 172 3.32 -17.73 13.64
CA ALA A 172 3.86 -18.44 12.49
C ALA A 172 3.53 -19.93 12.67
N ARG A 173 3.39 -20.70 11.63
CA ARG A 173 2.99 -22.13 11.53
C ARG A 173 3.12 -23.00 12.80
N GLN A 174 3.79 -22.54 13.84
CA GLN A 174 3.94 -23.15 15.16
C GLN A 174 3.77 -22.07 16.25
N ARG A 175 3.00 -22.41 17.30
CA ARG A 175 2.88 -21.54 18.50
C ARG A 175 4.26 -21.37 19.13
N ILE A 176 4.57 -20.15 19.58
CA ILE A 176 5.76 -19.96 20.41
C ILE A 176 5.64 -20.88 21.62
N ASP A 177 6.70 -21.65 21.88
CA ASP A 177 6.78 -22.59 22.98
C ASP A 177 6.57 -21.83 24.32
N VAL A 178 5.70 -22.35 25.17
CA VAL A 178 5.40 -21.78 26.50
C VAL A 178 6.68 -21.62 27.32
N PHE A 179 7.57 -22.62 27.29
CA PHE A 179 8.85 -22.57 27.96
C PHE A 179 9.74 -21.41 27.48
N LEU A 180 9.72 -21.10 26.20
CA LEU A 180 10.48 -19.99 25.63
C LEU A 180 9.88 -18.64 26.07
N MET A 181 8.55 -18.54 26.14
CA MET A 181 7.88 -17.35 26.67
C MET A 181 8.16 -17.13 28.15
N GLU A 182 8.19 -18.18 28.96
CA GLU A 182 8.54 -18.13 30.38
C GLU A 182 9.98 -17.67 30.58
N ASN A 183 10.94 -18.16 29.77
CA ASN A 183 12.34 -17.71 29.83
C ASN A 183 12.50 -16.23 29.49
N ILE A 184 11.78 -15.74 28.49
CA ILE A 184 11.76 -14.31 28.12
C ILE A 184 11.16 -13.49 29.27
N ALA A 185 10.03 -13.93 29.81
CA ALA A 185 9.36 -13.26 30.92
C ALA A 185 10.23 -13.22 32.20
N ALA A 186 10.91 -14.33 32.52
CA ALA A 186 11.83 -14.39 33.66
C ALA A 186 12.99 -13.41 33.49
N LYS A 187 13.64 -13.37 32.32
CA LYS A 187 14.75 -12.43 32.06
C LYS A 187 14.33 -10.96 32.14
N VAL A 188 13.10 -10.64 31.76
CA VAL A 188 12.53 -9.28 31.85
C VAL A 188 12.15 -8.96 33.31
N SER A 189 11.51 -9.91 34.02
CA SER A 189 11.10 -9.75 35.41
C SER A 189 12.29 -9.55 36.36
N ASP A 190 13.38 -10.29 36.15
CA ASP A 190 14.60 -10.12 36.96
C ASP A 190 15.17 -8.70 36.89
N ARG A 191 14.96 -8.01 35.77
CA ARG A 191 15.38 -6.61 35.57
C ARG A 191 14.48 -5.62 36.26
N GLN A 192 13.17 -5.87 36.25
CA GLN A 192 12.19 -5.05 36.95
C GLN A 192 12.40 -5.19 38.48
N SER A 193 12.66 -6.40 38.93
CA SER A 193 12.93 -6.66 40.35
C SER A 193 14.27 -6.10 40.80
N GLY A 194 15.30 -6.14 39.96
CA GLY A 194 16.64 -5.61 40.28
C GLY A 194 16.68 -4.07 40.40
N ALA A 195 15.79 -3.35 39.73
CA ALA A 195 15.64 -1.90 39.86
C ALA A 195 14.90 -1.49 41.18
N LEU A 196 14.01 -2.33 41.65
CA LEU A 196 13.22 -2.08 42.89
C LEU A 196 13.94 -2.57 44.15
N ASN A 197 14.84 -3.57 44.03
CA ASN A 197 15.36 -4.27 45.23
C ASN A 197 16.60 -3.64 45.88
N ARG A 198 17.20 -2.58 45.32
CA ARG A 198 18.36 -1.93 45.98
C ARG A 198 18.03 -0.92 47.06
N THR A 199 16.80 -0.47 47.16
CA THR A 199 16.35 0.52 48.14
C THR A 199 15.37 -0.02 49.21
N ALA A 200 14.68 -1.12 48.93
CA ALA A 200 13.58 -1.57 49.79
C ALA A 200 13.92 -2.71 50.77
N LEU A 201 15.07 -3.35 50.66
CA LEU A 201 15.36 -4.58 51.42
C LEU A 201 16.03 -4.35 52.77
N ARG A 202 16.20 -3.12 53.21
CA ARG A 202 16.79 -2.83 54.52
C ARG A 202 15.82 -2.41 55.64
N ASP A 203 14.63 -1.96 55.28
CA ASP A 203 13.73 -1.36 56.28
C ASP A 203 12.46 -2.14 56.61
N ASP A 204 12.15 -3.25 55.96
CA ASP A 204 10.84 -3.88 56.09
C ASP A 204 10.80 -5.28 56.78
N LEU A 205 11.83 -5.66 57.50
CA LEU A 205 11.79 -6.93 58.27
C LEU A 205 10.92 -6.84 59.55
N HIS A 206 10.27 -5.71 59.82
CA HIS A 206 9.52 -5.49 61.07
C HIS A 206 8.05 -5.10 60.95
N ILE A 207 7.45 -5.11 59.77
CA ILE A 207 6.03 -4.77 59.66
C ILE A 207 5.19 -5.96 59.20
N SER A 208 4.88 -6.78 60.18
CA SER A 208 3.56 -7.33 60.55
C SER A 208 2.70 -8.07 59.50
N ARG A 209 2.34 -9.29 59.90
CA ARG A 209 1.30 -10.21 59.41
C ARG A 209 0.03 -9.56 58.83
N GLY A 210 -0.43 -8.42 59.30
CA GLY A 210 -1.64 -7.76 58.81
C GLY A 210 -1.52 -7.12 57.43
N LYS A 211 -0.30 -6.75 57.01
CA LYS A 211 -0.06 -6.24 55.65
C LYS A 211 0.03 -7.37 54.60
N ALA A 212 0.46 -8.57 55.02
CA ALA A 212 0.51 -9.75 54.14
C ALA A 212 -0.92 -10.18 53.75
N GLU A 213 -1.87 -10.18 54.66
CA GLU A 213 -3.27 -10.52 54.34
C GLU A 213 -3.94 -9.47 53.42
N GLN A 214 -3.64 -8.19 53.65
CA GLN A 214 -4.11 -7.14 52.73
C GLN A 214 -3.45 -7.21 51.34
N LEU A 215 -2.17 -7.57 51.29
CA LEU A 215 -1.45 -7.77 50.04
C LEU A 215 -1.97 -9.01 49.28
N GLU A 216 -2.21 -10.12 49.99
CA GLU A 216 -2.83 -11.32 49.40
C GLU A 216 -4.24 -11.05 48.90
N ALA A 217 -5.06 -10.28 49.67
CA ALA A 217 -6.39 -9.89 49.22
C ALA A 217 -6.33 -8.97 47.99
N ARG A 218 -5.31 -8.10 47.92
CA ARG A 218 -5.07 -7.21 46.77
C ARG A 218 -4.57 -7.99 45.55
N LEU A 219 -3.65 -8.94 45.74
CA LEU A 219 -3.16 -9.85 44.71
C LEU A 219 -4.29 -10.76 44.18
N ARG A 220 -5.17 -11.27 45.06
CA ARG A 220 -6.35 -12.03 44.63
C ARG A 220 -7.33 -11.17 43.82
N ARG A 221 -7.53 -9.89 44.19
CA ARG A 221 -8.34 -8.97 43.37
C ARG A 221 -7.70 -8.65 42.04
N GLN A 222 -6.39 -8.41 42.02
CA GLN A 222 -5.66 -8.18 40.79
C GLN A 222 -5.66 -9.41 39.88
N ALA A 223 -5.53 -10.62 40.42
CA ALA A 223 -5.64 -11.85 39.67
C ALA A 223 -7.03 -12.04 39.05
N VAL A 224 -8.09 -11.72 39.78
CA VAL A 224 -9.47 -11.75 39.27
C VAL A 224 -9.70 -10.68 38.20
N GLU A 225 -9.16 -9.47 38.40
CA GLU A 225 -9.24 -8.40 37.41
C GLU A 225 -8.42 -8.75 36.11
N GLU A 226 -7.28 -9.39 36.31
CA GLU A 226 -6.44 -9.85 35.19
C GLU A 226 -7.08 -11.01 34.41
N GLU A 227 -7.74 -11.94 35.12
CA GLU A 227 -8.52 -13.01 34.52
C GLU A 227 -9.73 -12.46 33.77
N SER A 228 -10.44 -11.49 34.36
CA SER A 228 -11.56 -10.80 33.69
C SER A 228 -11.11 -10.01 32.49
N ARG A 229 -9.92 -9.38 32.52
CA ARG A 229 -9.32 -8.72 31.33
C ARG A 229 -8.98 -9.73 30.26
N LYS A 230 -8.36 -10.86 30.63
CA LYS A 230 -8.04 -11.94 29.67
C LYS A 230 -9.31 -12.50 29.02
N GLN A 231 -10.39 -12.64 29.79
CA GLN A 231 -11.67 -13.10 29.29
C GLN A 231 -12.29 -12.09 28.31
N LEU A 232 -12.26 -10.80 28.66
CA LEU A 232 -12.72 -9.72 27.78
C LEU A 232 -11.87 -9.60 26.50
N ASP A 233 -10.57 -9.83 26.61
CA ASP A 233 -9.68 -9.82 25.44
C ASP A 233 -9.91 -11.04 24.54
N LEU A 234 -10.24 -12.21 25.11
CA LEU A 234 -10.67 -13.40 24.38
C LEU A 234 -12.00 -13.18 23.62
N GLU A 235 -12.99 -12.61 24.31
CA GLU A 235 -14.28 -12.27 23.68
C GLU A 235 -14.10 -11.27 22.52
N LYS A 236 -13.25 -10.26 22.72
CA LYS A 236 -12.88 -9.33 21.65
C LYS A 236 -12.18 -10.05 20.51
N GLU A 237 -11.24 -10.95 20.81
CA GLU A 237 -10.53 -11.72 19.80
C GLU A 237 -11.47 -12.59 18.97
N GLU A 238 -12.47 -13.21 19.61
CA GLU A 238 -13.51 -13.99 18.91
C GLU A 238 -14.38 -13.08 18.04
N SER A 239 -14.84 -11.95 18.55
CA SER A 239 -15.59 -10.96 17.78
C SER A 239 -14.80 -10.45 16.55
N TRP A 240 -13.52 -10.11 16.74
CA TRP A 240 -12.65 -9.72 15.63
C TRP A 240 -12.45 -10.82 14.58
N ARG A 241 -12.41 -12.09 15.02
CA ARG A 241 -12.32 -13.24 14.10
C ARG A 241 -13.58 -13.39 13.26
N GLU A 242 -14.73 -13.20 13.87
CA GLU A 242 -16.02 -13.25 13.18
C GLU A 242 -16.14 -12.10 12.16
N GLU A 243 -15.81 -10.87 12.58
CA GLU A 243 -15.78 -9.71 11.67
C GLU A 243 -14.79 -9.91 10.51
N LEU A 244 -13.58 -10.41 10.80
CA LEU A 244 -12.59 -10.69 9.77
C LEU A 244 -13.07 -11.78 8.80
N ALA A 245 -13.76 -12.80 9.30
CA ALA A 245 -14.34 -13.84 8.46
C ALA A 245 -15.45 -13.28 7.56
N ALA A 246 -16.31 -12.40 8.10
CA ALA A 246 -17.36 -11.72 7.34
C ALA A 246 -16.78 -10.82 6.25
N VAL A 247 -15.78 -10.00 6.57
CA VAL A 247 -15.09 -9.14 5.60
C VAL A 247 -14.38 -9.96 4.51
N LYS A 248 -13.75 -11.08 4.86
CA LYS A 248 -13.14 -11.97 3.87
C LYS A 248 -14.18 -12.60 2.95
N GLN A 249 -15.34 -12.98 3.49
CA GLN A 249 -16.43 -13.55 2.71
C GLN A 249 -17.05 -12.52 1.76
N GLU A 250 -17.24 -11.29 2.24
CA GLU A 250 -17.72 -10.17 1.42
C GLU A 250 -16.73 -9.80 0.32
N SER A 251 -15.44 -9.72 0.66
CA SER A 251 -14.37 -9.49 -0.32
C SER A 251 -14.31 -10.58 -1.40
N ALA A 252 -14.50 -11.84 -1.01
CA ALA A 252 -14.57 -12.97 -1.97
C ALA A 252 -15.79 -12.85 -2.89
N ARG A 253 -16.97 -12.46 -2.37
CA ARG A 253 -18.16 -12.19 -3.17
C ARG A 253 -17.95 -11.05 -4.15
N ASN A 254 -17.45 -9.93 -3.66
CA ASN A 254 -17.16 -8.75 -4.50
C ASN A 254 -16.16 -9.08 -5.62
N ARG A 255 -15.15 -9.91 -5.32
CA ARG A 255 -14.21 -10.39 -6.34
C ARG A 255 -14.89 -11.24 -7.41
N LEU A 256 -15.75 -12.16 -7.03
CA LEU A 256 -16.51 -12.98 -7.97
C LEU A 256 -17.47 -12.15 -8.83
N ASP A 257 -18.13 -11.16 -8.23
CA ASP A 257 -19.02 -10.26 -8.96
C ASP A 257 -18.26 -9.36 -9.92
N PHE A 258 -17.09 -8.87 -9.50
CA PHE A 258 -16.17 -8.13 -10.39
C PHE A 258 -15.68 -9.00 -11.56
N GLU A 259 -15.28 -10.25 -11.30
CA GLU A 259 -14.88 -11.19 -12.37
C GLU A 259 -16.04 -11.47 -13.35
N ARG A 260 -17.29 -11.59 -12.86
CA ARG A 260 -18.48 -11.74 -13.71
C ARG A 260 -18.74 -10.49 -14.57
N GLN A 261 -18.61 -9.31 -13.96
CA GLN A 261 -18.75 -8.03 -14.66
C GLN A 261 -17.67 -7.86 -15.74
N MET A 262 -16.43 -8.20 -15.43
CA MET A 262 -15.33 -8.15 -16.41
C MET A 262 -15.55 -9.10 -17.57
N ARG A 263 -16.03 -10.34 -17.33
CA ARG A 263 -16.39 -11.30 -18.41
C ARG A 263 -17.52 -10.75 -19.27
N SER A 264 -18.59 -10.27 -18.66
CA SER A 264 -19.73 -9.70 -19.40
C SER A 264 -19.31 -8.50 -20.25
N SER A 265 -18.43 -7.64 -19.72
CA SER A 265 -17.86 -6.50 -20.47
C SER A 265 -16.97 -6.95 -21.62
N ALA A 266 -16.16 -8.01 -21.43
CA ALA A 266 -15.33 -8.58 -22.47
C ALA A 266 -16.19 -9.18 -23.60
N ASP A 267 -17.27 -9.90 -23.25
CA ASP A 267 -18.20 -10.46 -24.22
C ASP A 267 -18.92 -9.36 -25.04
N GLN A 268 -19.29 -8.26 -24.37
CA GLN A 268 -19.86 -7.09 -25.04
C GLN A 268 -18.86 -6.43 -25.99
N MET A 269 -17.61 -6.27 -25.58
CA MET A 269 -16.54 -5.73 -26.43
C MET A 269 -16.30 -6.62 -27.67
N ALA A 270 -16.23 -7.94 -27.47
CA ALA A 270 -16.04 -8.88 -28.57
C ALA A 270 -17.19 -8.77 -29.62
N LYS A 271 -18.44 -8.66 -29.12
CA LYS A 271 -19.60 -8.47 -30.00
C LYS A 271 -19.56 -7.15 -30.76
N LEU A 272 -19.18 -6.06 -30.10
CA LEU A 272 -19.02 -4.76 -30.75
C LEU A 272 -17.89 -4.75 -31.78
N GLU A 273 -16.81 -5.48 -31.53
CA GLU A 273 -15.72 -5.67 -32.51
C GLU A 273 -16.20 -6.45 -33.75
N GLU A 274 -16.99 -7.50 -33.56
CA GLU A 274 -17.58 -8.27 -34.66
C GLU A 274 -18.55 -7.40 -35.47
N ASP A 275 -19.44 -6.66 -34.86
CA ASP A 275 -20.34 -5.70 -35.49
C ASP A 275 -19.56 -4.62 -36.26
N LEU A 276 -18.47 -4.11 -35.72
CA LEU A 276 -17.61 -3.13 -36.36
C LEU A 276 -16.93 -3.70 -37.61
N ILE A 277 -16.46 -4.94 -37.56
CA ILE A 277 -15.88 -5.64 -38.72
C ILE A 277 -16.92 -5.78 -39.81
N HIS A 278 -18.15 -6.17 -39.46
CA HIS A 278 -19.24 -6.34 -40.39
C HIS A 278 -19.63 -5.01 -41.07
N GLU A 279 -19.75 -3.93 -40.31
CA GLU A 279 -20.04 -2.60 -40.84
C GLU A 279 -18.89 -2.05 -41.71
N ARG A 280 -17.64 -2.32 -41.36
CA ARG A 280 -16.49 -1.99 -42.25
C ARG A 280 -16.52 -2.73 -43.58
N SER A 281 -16.90 -4.01 -43.55
CA SER A 281 -17.06 -4.79 -44.79
C SER A 281 -18.17 -4.22 -45.67
N ARG A 282 -19.36 -3.93 -45.10
CA ARG A 282 -20.45 -3.27 -45.81
C ARG A 282 -20.07 -1.91 -46.41
N ALA A 283 -19.33 -1.11 -45.62
CA ALA A 283 -18.85 0.18 -46.10
C ALA A 283 -17.83 0.05 -47.24
N ALA A 284 -16.98 -0.98 -47.24
CA ALA A 284 -16.05 -1.27 -48.31
C ALA A 284 -16.80 -1.68 -49.57
N GLU A 285 -17.79 -2.57 -49.51
CA GLU A 285 -18.63 -2.97 -50.63
C GLU A 285 -19.41 -1.78 -51.22
N ALA A 286 -19.96 -0.91 -50.35
CA ALA A 286 -20.66 0.30 -50.81
C ALA A 286 -19.72 1.26 -51.55
N ARG A 287 -18.50 1.45 -51.06
CA ARG A 287 -17.46 2.26 -51.74
C ARG A 287 -17.11 1.68 -53.12
N GLU A 288 -16.96 0.38 -53.20
CA GLU A 288 -16.65 -0.29 -54.47
C GLU A 288 -17.81 -0.15 -55.49
N ARG A 289 -19.07 -0.27 -55.01
CA ARG A 289 -20.26 -0.03 -55.86
C ARG A 289 -20.31 1.41 -56.36
N LEU A 290 -20.04 2.40 -55.51
CA LEU A 290 -19.99 3.81 -55.88
C LEU A 290 -18.85 4.09 -56.89
N ALA A 291 -17.69 3.49 -56.73
CA ALA A 291 -16.58 3.62 -57.65
C ALA A 291 -16.94 3.07 -59.05
N ARG A 292 -17.52 1.86 -59.10
CA ARG A 292 -18.00 1.27 -60.36
C ARG A 292 -19.10 2.10 -61.05
N GLU A 293 -19.98 2.71 -60.26
CA GLU A 293 -21.02 3.60 -60.79
C GLU A 293 -20.42 4.90 -61.29
N SER A 294 -19.44 5.46 -60.63
CA SER A 294 -18.69 6.65 -61.08
C SER A 294 -17.98 6.39 -62.42
N GLU A 295 -17.27 5.27 -62.53
CA GLU A 295 -16.59 4.85 -63.75
C GLU A 295 -17.60 4.67 -64.93
N ARG A 296 -18.77 4.05 -64.65
CA ARG A 296 -19.84 3.92 -65.67
C ARG A 296 -20.35 5.29 -66.11
N ARG A 297 -20.57 6.24 -65.18
CA ARG A 297 -21.01 7.60 -65.53
C ARG A 297 -19.96 8.32 -66.36
N GLU A 298 -18.69 8.19 -66.06
CA GLU A 298 -17.59 8.79 -66.81
C GLU A 298 -17.50 8.20 -68.25
N MET A 299 -17.64 6.86 -68.37
CA MET A 299 -17.69 6.21 -69.68
C MET A 299 -18.86 6.69 -70.52
N THR A 300 -20.08 6.72 -69.94
CA THR A 300 -21.29 7.18 -70.65
C THR A 300 -21.20 8.66 -71.05
N GLN A 301 -20.63 9.51 -70.18
CA GLN A 301 -20.40 10.90 -70.51
C GLN A 301 -19.37 11.07 -71.63
N GLY A 302 -18.28 10.31 -71.58
CA GLY A 302 -17.28 10.31 -72.62
C GLY A 302 -17.80 9.86 -73.97
N ASP A 303 -18.70 8.85 -74.02
CA ASP A 303 -19.35 8.39 -75.25
C ASP A 303 -20.37 9.41 -75.77
N LEU A 304 -21.11 10.06 -74.85
CA LEU A 304 -22.03 11.16 -75.24
C LEU A 304 -21.27 12.34 -75.84
N ASP A 305 -20.13 12.71 -75.22
CA ASP A 305 -19.31 13.81 -75.76
C ASP A 305 -18.66 13.48 -77.08
N LYS A 306 -18.23 12.22 -77.32
CA LYS A 306 -17.75 11.74 -78.63
C LYS A 306 -18.87 11.82 -79.68
N THR A 307 -20.08 11.36 -79.36
CA THR A 307 -21.23 11.40 -80.27
C THR A 307 -21.61 12.86 -80.62
N LYS A 308 -21.62 13.78 -79.66
CA LYS A 308 -21.83 15.21 -79.88
C LYS A 308 -20.74 15.82 -80.79
N GLN A 309 -19.50 15.42 -80.58
CA GLN A 309 -18.38 15.90 -81.43
C GLN A 309 -18.47 15.40 -82.82
N GLN A 310 -18.88 14.11 -83.00
CA GLN A 310 -19.13 13.54 -84.34
C GLN A 310 -20.29 14.23 -85.07
N THR A 311 -21.43 14.40 -84.44
CA THR A 311 -22.57 15.10 -84.99
C THR A 311 -22.24 16.55 -85.31
N PHE A 312 -21.48 17.24 -84.55
CA PHE A 312 -20.99 18.58 -84.81
C PHE A 312 -20.09 18.64 -86.03
N LEU A 313 -19.17 17.68 -86.23
CA LEU A 313 -18.28 17.58 -87.38
C LEU A 313 -19.06 17.26 -88.63
N GLU A 314 -20.04 16.37 -88.57
CA GLU A 314 -20.92 16.04 -89.69
C GLU A 314 -21.77 17.25 -90.15
N THR A 315 -22.41 17.92 -89.17
CA THR A 315 -23.19 19.14 -89.46
C THR A 315 -22.32 20.24 -90.05
N ARG A 316 -21.11 20.41 -89.59
CA ARG A 316 -20.13 21.36 -90.17
C ARG A 316 -19.74 21.00 -91.63
N ARG A 317 -19.52 19.69 -91.92
CA ARG A 317 -19.24 19.27 -93.25
C ARG A 317 -20.40 19.49 -94.18
N ASP A 318 -21.63 19.22 -93.76
CA ASP A 318 -22.81 19.44 -94.57
C ASP A 318 -23.08 20.95 -94.86
N LEU A 319 -22.86 21.76 -93.81
CA LEU A 319 -22.92 23.23 -93.97
C LEU A 319 -21.84 23.72 -94.93
N SER A 320 -20.63 23.21 -94.91
CA SER A 320 -19.57 23.57 -95.86
C SER A 320 -19.95 23.21 -97.27
N ARG A 321 -20.50 21.99 -97.47
CA ARG A 321 -21.02 21.58 -98.83
C ARG A 321 -22.18 22.42 -99.33
N GLN A 322 -23.06 22.87 -98.40
CA GLN A 322 -24.12 23.78 -98.77
C GLN A 322 -23.59 25.17 -99.16
N VAL A 323 -22.61 25.68 -98.42
CA VAL A 323 -21.93 26.95 -98.80
C VAL A 323 -21.24 26.84 -100.15
N GLU A 324 -20.52 25.73 -100.45
CA GLU A 324 -19.91 25.52 -101.79
C GLU A 324 -20.96 25.50 -102.89
N ARG A 325 -22.07 24.75 -102.72
CA ARG A 325 -23.16 24.71 -103.69
C ARG A 325 -23.79 26.08 -103.92
N LEU A 326 -23.97 26.89 -102.88
CA LEU A 326 -24.50 28.26 -103.04
C LEU A 326 -23.49 29.19 -103.67
N GLN A 327 -22.19 29.01 -103.43
CA GLN A 327 -21.13 29.75 -104.11
C GLN A 327 -21.06 29.41 -105.64
N GLU A 328 -21.18 28.10 -105.94
CA GLU A 328 -21.27 27.68 -107.34
C GLU A 328 -22.51 28.20 -108.07
N ALA A 329 -23.69 28.13 -107.34
CA ALA A 329 -24.91 28.70 -107.94
C ALA A 329 -24.87 30.23 -108.10
N LEU A 330 -24.15 30.93 -107.21
CA LEU A 330 -23.94 32.40 -107.30
C LEU A 330 -22.94 32.72 -108.43
N GLY A 331 -21.94 31.85 -108.69
CA GLY A 331 -21.02 32.01 -109.81
C GLY A 331 -21.75 31.87 -111.13
N ASN A 332 -22.58 30.80 -111.30
CA ASN A 332 -23.38 30.53 -112.48
C ASN A 332 -24.50 31.55 -112.76
N ALA A 333 -24.91 32.35 -111.78
CA ALA A 333 -25.90 33.44 -111.92
C ALA A 333 -25.28 34.77 -112.37
N LYS A 334 -23.95 34.84 -112.46
CA LYS A 334 -23.20 36.04 -112.88
C LYS A 334 -22.63 35.96 -114.24
N GLU A 335 -22.76 34.78 -114.93
CA GLU A 335 -22.58 34.64 -116.42
C GLU A 335 -23.94 34.84 -117.11
#